data_4d5f2d5bc512a070425e9cc0cd990324
#
_entry.id   4d5f2d5bc512a070425e9cc0cd990324
#
_cell.length_a   1.000
_cell.length_b   1.000
_cell.length_c   1.000
_cell.angle_alpha   90.00
_cell.angle_beta   90.00
_cell.angle_gamma   90.00
#
_symmetry.space_group_name_H-M   'P 1'
#
loop_
_entity.id
_entity.type
_entity.pdbx_description
1 polymer ?
#
loop_
_entity_poly.entity_id
_entity_poly.type
_entity_poly.pdbx_seq_one_letter_code
_entity_poly.pdbx_strand_id
1 'polypeptide(L)'
;GLGGFGALFDLKAAGFSDPILVSCTDGVGTKLMIAIESGLHETVGIDLVAMCVNDLVVQGATPLFFLDYFATGRLSIDDAAKVVRGIAKGCADSGCALVGGETAEMPGMYAPGHYDLAGFSVGAAERTALLPGSIQPGDTLIGLPSAGVHSNGFSLVRNIVTRSGLAWDAPCPFTDGQTLGEALMTPTTLYVHQVLDLHHAGLLVGAAHITGGGLPGNLPRVLPKGTRAVIDGSAWPIPPVFQWLASTGNVTTEEMLRVFNCGIGMVLVVRDSAAALARLAERGQQAFVIGSIAQGETPDAPATLAFDSLPGLRD
;
A
#
# COMPACT_ATOMS: atom_id res chain seq x y z
N GLY A 1 27.44 -9.00 -4.41
CA GLY A 1 27.72 -8.76 -5.84
C GLY A 1 26.95 -9.71 -6.71
N LEU A 2 26.58 -9.30 -7.91
CA LEU A 2 25.92 -10.15 -8.90
C LEU A 2 26.78 -11.39 -9.19
N GLY A 3 26.18 -12.58 -9.17
CA GLY A 3 26.84 -13.85 -9.51
C GLY A 3 27.03 -14.82 -8.35
N GLY A 4 26.63 -14.49 -7.12
CA GLY A 4 26.56 -15.43 -6.00
C GLY A 4 25.23 -16.18 -5.97
N PHE A 5 25.18 -17.33 -5.26
CA PHE A 5 23.92 -18.10 -5.06
C PHE A 5 22.94 -17.41 -4.11
N GLY A 6 23.38 -16.43 -3.32
CA GLY A 6 22.56 -15.69 -2.38
C GLY A 6 23.16 -14.36 -2.02
N ALA A 7 22.33 -13.45 -1.53
CA ALA A 7 22.74 -12.15 -1.02
C ALA A 7 23.11 -12.25 0.47
N LEU A 8 24.16 -11.54 0.86
CA LEU A 8 24.57 -11.40 2.26
C LEU A 8 24.17 -10.02 2.77
N PHE A 9 23.62 -9.95 3.97
CA PHE A 9 23.27 -8.71 4.64
C PHE A 9 23.81 -8.71 6.07
N ASP A 10 24.57 -7.68 6.46
CA ASP A 10 25.16 -7.54 7.79
C ASP A 10 24.31 -6.62 8.66
N LEU A 11 23.50 -7.23 9.55
CA LEU A 11 22.63 -6.51 10.48
C LEU A 11 23.40 -5.62 11.46
N LYS A 12 24.61 -6.06 11.86
CA LYS A 12 25.44 -5.28 12.76
C LYS A 12 25.98 -4.02 12.08
N ALA A 13 26.40 -4.15 10.82
CA ALA A 13 26.81 -3.00 10.01
C ALA A 13 25.65 -2.04 9.71
N ALA A 14 24.40 -2.55 9.71
CA ALA A 14 23.18 -1.74 9.59
C ALA A 14 22.77 -1.04 10.92
N GLY A 15 23.51 -1.22 12.02
CA GLY A 15 23.32 -0.49 13.27
C GLY A 15 22.37 -1.15 14.28
N PHE A 16 21.92 -2.38 14.04
CA PHE A 16 21.03 -3.10 14.94
C PHE A 16 21.81 -3.79 16.07
N SER A 17 21.23 -3.80 17.29
CA SER A 17 21.79 -4.40 18.49
C SER A 17 21.08 -5.70 18.90
N ASP A 18 19.75 -5.69 18.97
CA ASP A 18 18.90 -6.86 19.25
C ASP A 18 17.71 -6.90 18.27
N PRO A 19 18.00 -7.12 16.97
CA PRO A 19 16.97 -7.01 15.93
C PRO A 19 16.01 -8.20 15.91
N ILE A 20 14.75 -7.91 15.66
CA ILE A 20 13.77 -8.85 15.14
C ILE A 20 13.68 -8.63 13.63
N LEU A 21 13.83 -9.71 12.85
CA LEU A 21 13.58 -9.68 11.42
C LEU A 21 12.09 -9.75 11.14
N VAL A 22 11.64 -8.89 10.23
CA VAL A 22 10.27 -8.88 9.69
C VAL A 22 10.38 -9.15 8.20
N SER A 23 9.59 -10.07 7.69
CA SER A 23 9.57 -10.40 6.26
C SER A 23 8.16 -10.33 5.71
N CYS A 24 8.06 -9.90 4.46
CA CYS A 24 6.81 -9.83 3.72
C CYS A 24 7.02 -10.30 2.29
N THR A 25 6.00 -10.93 1.72
CA THR A 25 5.93 -11.24 0.29
C THR A 25 4.58 -10.79 -0.24
N ASP A 26 4.58 -10.17 -1.40
CA ASP A 26 3.37 -9.71 -2.07
C ASP A 26 3.58 -9.64 -3.59
N GLY A 27 2.51 -9.42 -4.33
CA GLY A 27 2.50 -9.20 -5.76
C GLY A 27 1.84 -7.88 -6.15
N VAL A 28 1.69 -7.65 -7.45
CA VAL A 28 0.96 -6.48 -7.99
C VAL A 28 -0.49 -6.84 -8.30
N GLY A 29 -0.76 -8.09 -8.57
CA GLY A 29 -2.08 -8.57 -8.90
C GLY A 29 -2.57 -8.13 -10.29
N THR A 30 -3.89 -8.03 -10.47
CA THR A 30 -4.50 -7.82 -11.78
C THR A 30 -4.31 -6.40 -12.37
N LYS A 31 -3.66 -5.48 -11.66
CA LYS A 31 -3.13 -4.23 -12.22
C LYS A 31 -2.16 -4.50 -13.37
N LEU A 32 -1.40 -5.61 -13.29
CA LEU A 32 -0.51 -6.05 -14.37
C LEU A 32 -1.21 -6.21 -15.71
N MET A 33 -2.50 -6.58 -15.72
CA MET A 33 -3.24 -6.69 -16.98
C MET A 33 -3.42 -5.35 -17.67
N ILE A 34 -3.58 -4.26 -16.91
CA ILE A 34 -3.62 -2.91 -17.48
C ILE A 34 -2.25 -2.55 -18.05
N ALA A 35 -1.16 -2.84 -17.31
CA ALA A 35 0.20 -2.61 -17.81
C ALA A 35 0.45 -3.33 -19.15
N ILE A 36 0.03 -4.59 -19.26
CA ILE A 36 0.19 -5.42 -20.46
C ILE A 36 -0.65 -4.88 -21.61
N GLU A 37 -1.92 -4.55 -21.38
CA GLU A 37 -2.86 -4.09 -22.40
C GLU A 37 -2.57 -2.65 -22.88
N SER A 38 -2.01 -1.80 -22.02
CA SER A 38 -1.68 -0.39 -22.33
C SER A 38 -0.21 -0.16 -22.70
N GLY A 39 0.69 -1.13 -22.45
CA GLY A 39 2.14 -0.97 -22.62
C GLY A 39 2.83 -0.14 -21.52
N LEU A 40 2.14 0.16 -20.41
CA LEU A 40 2.62 1.01 -19.32
C LEU A 40 3.27 0.15 -18.21
N HIS A 41 4.49 -0.28 -18.42
CA HIS A 41 5.19 -1.22 -17.51
C HIS A 41 6.04 -0.54 -16.44
N GLU A 42 6.27 0.77 -16.50
CA GLU A 42 7.31 1.44 -15.70
C GLU A 42 6.97 1.53 -14.21
N THR A 43 5.68 1.64 -13.85
CA THR A 43 5.26 1.90 -12.47
C THR A 43 4.97 0.64 -11.66
N VAL A 44 4.70 -0.51 -12.30
CA VAL A 44 4.32 -1.74 -11.58
C VAL A 44 5.44 -2.29 -10.69
N GLY A 45 6.71 -1.99 -11.02
CA GLY A 45 7.83 -2.32 -10.15
C GLY A 45 7.82 -1.51 -8.84
N ILE A 46 7.38 -0.25 -8.89
CA ILE A 46 7.19 0.57 -7.68
C ILE A 46 6.03 0.00 -6.85
N ASP A 47 4.92 -0.39 -7.50
CA ASP A 47 3.80 -1.05 -6.84
C ASP A 47 4.26 -2.30 -6.07
N LEU A 48 5.06 -3.16 -6.71
CA LEU A 48 5.57 -4.38 -6.10
C LEU A 48 6.37 -4.10 -4.82
N VAL A 49 7.29 -3.14 -4.88
CA VAL A 49 8.09 -2.74 -3.71
C VAL A 49 7.20 -2.14 -2.63
N ALA A 50 6.30 -1.23 -3.00
CA ALA A 50 5.42 -0.54 -2.04
C ALA A 50 4.51 -1.52 -1.29
N MET A 51 3.93 -2.52 -1.97
CA MET A 51 3.11 -3.55 -1.33
C MET A 51 3.88 -4.32 -0.25
N CYS A 52 5.16 -4.60 -0.50
CA CYS A 52 6.00 -5.32 0.47
C CYS A 52 6.54 -4.40 1.59
N VAL A 53 7.15 -3.26 1.26
CA VAL A 53 7.82 -2.44 2.28
C VAL A 53 6.86 -1.67 3.19
N ASN A 54 5.67 -1.31 2.70
CA ASN A 54 4.64 -0.71 3.54
C ASN A 54 4.17 -1.69 4.63
N ASP A 55 4.14 -2.99 4.35
CA ASP A 55 3.81 -4.02 5.34
C ASP A 55 4.93 -4.25 6.36
N LEU A 56 6.20 -3.97 6.00
CA LEU A 56 7.29 -4.00 6.99
C LEU A 56 7.18 -2.84 7.98
N VAL A 57 6.93 -1.63 7.49
CA VAL A 57 6.96 -0.44 8.36
C VAL A 57 5.79 -0.37 9.32
N VAL A 58 4.65 -1.00 9.02
CA VAL A 58 3.54 -1.10 10.00
C VAL A 58 3.86 -2.00 11.19
N GLN A 59 4.93 -2.82 11.09
CA GLN A 59 5.52 -3.57 12.21
C GLN A 59 6.64 -2.79 12.93
N GLY A 60 6.93 -1.55 12.52
CA GLY A 60 8.06 -0.76 13.01
C GLY A 60 9.41 -1.15 12.40
N ALA A 61 9.42 -2.00 11.38
CA ALA A 61 10.66 -2.49 10.78
C ALA A 61 11.17 -1.56 9.68
N THR A 62 12.46 -1.23 9.74
CA THR A 62 13.17 -0.56 8.65
C THR A 62 13.42 -1.56 7.52
N PRO A 63 12.97 -1.29 6.27
CA PRO A 63 13.30 -2.13 5.13
C PRO A 63 14.81 -2.22 4.92
N LEU A 64 15.34 -3.43 4.73
CA LEU A 64 16.76 -3.69 4.56
C LEU A 64 17.09 -4.11 3.14
N PHE A 65 16.43 -5.16 2.66
CA PHE A 65 16.66 -5.67 1.33
C PHE A 65 15.39 -6.25 0.70
N PHE A 66 15.44 -6.32 -0.61
CA PHE A 66 14.36 -6.76 -1.48
C PHE A 66 14.89 -7.75 -2.52
N LEU A 67 14.06 -8.74 -2.85
CA LEU A 67 14.24 -9.66 -3.98
C LEU A 67 12.94 -9.69 -4.78
N ASP A 68 13.05 -9.82 -6.11
CA ASP A 68 11.90 -9.97 -6.97
C ASP A 68 11.89 -11.33 -7.70
N TYR A 69 10.72 -11.75 -8.13
CA TYR A 69 10.52 -12.86 -9.02
C TYR A 69 9.68 -12.39 -10.20
N PHE A 70 10.29 -12.42 -11.39
CA PHE A 70 9.63 -12.08 -12.66
C PHE A 70 9.36 -13.37 -13.43
N ALA A 71 8.08 -13.74 -13.61
CA ALA A 71 7.68 -14.94 -14.33
C ALA A 71 6.91 -14.58 -15.60
N THR A 72 7.24 -15.20 -16.72
CA THR A 72 6.62 -14.92 -18.02
C THR A 72 6.60 -16.16 -18.91
N GLY A 73 5.74 -16.19 -19.93
CA GLY A 73 5.74 -17.21 -20.94
C GLY A 73 6.92 -17.08 -21.92
N ARG A 74 7.25 -15.85 -22.30
CA ARG A 74 8.39 -15.49 -23.14
C ARG A 74 8.89 -14.10 -22.73
N LEU A 75 10.17 -13.98 -22.46
CA LEU A 75 10.78 -12.76 -21.99
C LEU A 75 10.83 -11.68 -23.09
N SER A 76 10.20 -10.54 -22.81
CA SER A 76 10.44 -9.26 -23.49
C SER A 76 11.49 -8.51 -22.68
N ILE A 77 12.69 -8.38 -23.22
CA ILE A 77 13.81 -7.71 -22.52
C ILE A 77 13.46 -6.25 -22.22
N ASP A 78 12.82 -5.55 -23.15
CA ASP A 78 12.49 -4.14 -23.00
C ASP A 78 11.44 -3.92 -21.90
N ASP A 79 10.41 -4.75 -21.84
CA ASP A 79 9.36 -4.64 -20.82
C ASP A 79 9.86 -5.06 -19.44
N ALA A 80 10.63 -6.16 -19.37
CA ALA A 80 11.29 -6.58 -18.14
C ALA A 80 12.23 -5.49 -17.61
N ALA A 81 13.00 -4.84 -18.48
CA ALA A 81 13.89 -3.74 -18.09
C ALA A 81 13.12 -2.54 -17.53
N LYS A 82 11.91 -2.22 -18.05
CA LYS A 82 11.04 -1.17 -17.48
C LYS A 82 10.58 -1.56 -16.07
N VAL A 83 10.10 -2.78 -15.90
CA VAL A 83 9.66 -3.31 -14.59
C VAL A 83 10.80 -3.28 -13.58
N VAL A 84 11.97 -3.80 -13.92
CA VAL A 84 13.15 -3.84 -13.02
C VAL A 84 13.61 -2.42 -12.64
N ARG A 85 13.56 -1.45 -13.58
CA ARG A 85 13.82 -0.04 -13.25
C ARG A 85 12.81 0.49 -12.23
N GLY A 86 11.54 0.15 -12.36
CA GLY A 86 10.52 0.48 -11.38
C GLY A 86 10.80 -0.13 -10.00
N ILE A 87 11.21 -1.39 -9.93
CA ILE A 87 11.63 -2.06 -8.69
C ILE A 87 12.83 -1.34 -8.07
N ALA A 88 13.87 -1.08 -8.86
CA ALA A 88 15.07 -0.38 -8.39
C ALA A 88 14.73 1.02 -7.84
N LYS A 89 13.84 1.75 -8.52
CA LYS A 89 13.35 3.06 -8.06
C LYS A 89 12.58 2.93 -6.73
N GLY A 90 11.64 2.01 -6.62
CA GLY A 90 10.88 1.79 -5.39
C GLY A 90 11.78 1.40 -4.22
N CYS A 91 12.79 0.56 -4.46
CA CYS A 91 13.81 0.21 -3.47
C CYS A 91 14.64 1.42 -3.04
N ALA A 92 15.11 2.23 -3.98
CA ALA A 92 15.88 3.44 -3.68
C ALA A 92 15.04 4.46 -2.88
N ASP A 93 13.80 4.70 -3.30
CA ASP A 93 12.87 5.64 -2.65
C ASP A 93 12.47 5.18 -1.23
N SER A 94 12.56 3.89 -0.92
CA SER A 94 12.27 3.32 0.40
C SER A 94 13.49 3.03 1.26
N GLY A 95 14.70 3.32 0.75
CA GLY A 95 15.96 3.02 1.46
C GLY A 95 16.26 1.52 1.57
N CYS A 96 15.67 0.70 0.72
CA CYS A 96 15.78 -0.76 0.70
C CYS A 96 16.78 -1.19 -0.39
N ALA A 97 17.67 -2.12 -0.10
CA ALA A 97 18.64 -2.60 -1.08
C ALA A 97 18.02 -3.68 -1.99
N LEU A 98 17.99 -3.46 -3.30
CA LEU A 98 17.68 -4.51 -4.26
C LEU A 98 18.92 -5.42 -4.35
N VAL A 99 18.86 -6.62 -3.76
CA VAL A 99 20.04 -7.50 -3.60
C VAL A 99 20.05 -8.68 -4.54
N GLY A 100 18.96 -8.95 -5.24
CA GLY A 100 18.83 -10.04 -6.19
C GLY A 100 17.41 -10.20 -6.66
N GLY A 101 17.19 -11.29 -7.37
CA GLY A 101 15.87 -11.66 -7.91
C GLY A 101 16.02 -12.85 -8.84
N GLU A 102 14.92 -13.27 -9.45
CA GLU A 102 14.87 -14.38 -10.42
C GLU A 102 14.00 -13.96 -11.60
N THR A 103 14.40 -14.38 -12.80
CA THR A 103 13.60 -14.24 -14.02
C THR A 103 13.38 -15.63 -14.62
N ALA A 104 12.11 -16.05 -14.71
CA ALA A 104 11.75 -17.36 -15.22
C ALA A 104 10.93 -17.28 -16.50
N GLU A 105 11.39 -17.94 -17.56
CA GLU A 105 10.58 -18.22 -18.73
C GLU A 105 9.88 -19.57 -18.56
N MET A 106 8.54 -19.55 -18.63
CA MET A 106 7.69 -20.73 -18.47
C MET A 106 6.68 -20.80 -19.61
N PRO A 107 7.13 -21.24 -20.81
CA PRO A 107 6.27 -21.36 -21.98
C PRO A 107 5.08 -22.30 -21.72
N GLY A 108 3.88 -21.83 -22.04
CA GLY A 108 2.65 -22.58 -21.82
C GLY A 108 1.98 -22.37 -20.45
N MET A 109 2.67 -21.79 -19.46
CA MET A 109 2.06 -21.39 -18.19
C MET A 109 1.45 -19.98 -18.29
N TYR A 110 2.14 -19.07 -18.96
CA TYR A 110 1.66 -17.70 -19.22
C TYR A 110 1.33 -17.52 -20.69
N ALA A 111 0.27 -16.76 -20.98
CA ALA A 111 -0.06 -16.37 -22.33
C ALA A 111 1.07 -15.46 -22.91
N PRO A 112 1.21 -15.39 -24.25
CA PRO A 112 2.18 -14.50 -24.88
C PRO A 112 2.00 -13.05 -24.41
N GLY A 113 3.11 -12.41 -24.00
CA GLY A 113 3.13 -11.05 -23.47
C GLY A 113 2.67 -10.90 -22.00
N HIS A 114 2.16 -11.98 -21.39
CA HIS A 114 1.78 -11.96 -19.97
C HIS A 114 2.98 -12.26 -19.07
N TYR A 115 3.00 -11.60 -17.93
CA TYR A 115 3.97 -11.85 -16.86
C TYR A 115 3.31 -11.69 -15.49
N ASP A 116 3.95 -12.23 -14.48
CA ASP A 116 3.59 -12.06 -13.07
C ASP A 116 4.80 -11.60 -12.27
N LEU A 117 4.55 -10.91 -11.17
CA LEU A 117 5.56 -10.35 -10.30
C LEU A 117 5.29 -10.78 -8.85
N ALA A 118 6.32 -11.26 -8.18
CA ALA A 118 6.31 -11.43 -6.74
C ALA A 118 7.51 -10.71 -6.13
N GLY A 119 7.29 -10.02 -5.01
CA GLY A 119 8.32 -9.38 -4.21
C GLY A 119 8.51 -10.10 -2.89
N PHE A 120 9.73 -10.08 -2.41
CA PHE A 120 10.07 -10.52 -1.07
C PHE A 120 10.96 -9.46 -0.42
N SER A 121 10.51 -8.92 0.71
CA SER A 121 11.23 -7.91 1.46
C SER A 121 11.57 -8.40 2.86
N VAL A 122 12.71 -7.97 3.37
CA VAL A 122 13.12 -8.18 4.75
C VAL A 122 13.47 -6.84 5.35
N GLY A 123 12.93 -6.59 6.54
CA GLY A 123 13.25 -5.47 7.39
C GLY A 123 13.67 -5.92 8.77
N ALA A 124 14.11 -4.99 9.60
CA ALA A 124 14.40 -5.25 11.00
C ALA A 124 13.90 -4.11 11.88
N ALA A 125 13.50 -4.47 13.09
CA ALA A 125 13.21 -3.54 14.18
C ALA A 125 13.93 -4.02 15.44
N GLU A 126 14.34 -3.09 16.32
CA GLU A 126 14.78 -3.48 17.65
C GLU A 126 13.61 -4.15 18.41
N ARG A 127 13.91 -5.19 19.18
CA ARG A 127 12.89 -5.99 19.91
C ARG A 127 11.95 -5.12 20.75
N THR A 128 12.45 -4.04 21.30
CA THR A 128 11.71 -3.11 22.16
C THR A 128 10.94 -2.05 21.40
N ALA A 129 11.09 -2.00 20.07
CA ALA A 129 10.49 -0.99 19.20
C ALA A 129 9.51 -1.57 18.16
N LEU A 130 9.00 -2.78 18.40
CA LEU A 130 8.00 -3.39 17.52
C LEU A 130 6.65 -2.67 17.60
N LEU A 131 5.94 -2.59 16.47
CA LEU A 131 4.56 -2.15 16.40
C LEU A 131 3.62 -3.38 16.17
N PRO A 132 2.35 -3.30 16.58
CA PRO A 132 1.78 -2.22 17.37
C PRO A 132 2.27 -2.26 18.83
N GLY A 133 2.42 -1.06 19.41
CA GLY A 133 2.60 -0.88 20.84
C GLY A 133 1.27 -0.98 21.61
N SER A 134 1.16 -0.32 22.77
CA SER A 134 -0.07 -0.34 23.55
C SER A 134 -1.09 0.67 23.01
N ILE A 135 -1.89 0.28 22.03
CA ILE A 135 -3.04 1.05 21.55
C ILE A 135 -4.15 1.00 22.59
N GLN A 136 -4.83 2.15 22.84
CA GLN A 136 -5.88 2.27 23.84
C GLN A 136 -7.01 3.20 23.42
N PRO A 137 -8.20 3.10 24.03
CA PRO A 137 -9.26 4.07 23.82
C PRO A 137 -8.77 5.50 24.10
N GLY A 138 -9.14 6.44 23.21
CA GLY A 138 -8.66 7.82 23.20
C GLY A 138 -7.50 8.09 22.24
N ASP A 139 -6.79 7.06 21.76
CA ASP A 139 -5.79 7.25 20.71
C ASP A 139 -6.46 7.75 19.42
N THR A 140 -5.77 8.64 18.71
CA THR A 140 -6.27 9.29 17.48
C THR A 140 -5.84 8.50 16.24
N LEU A 141 -6.71 8.44 15.25
CA LEU A 141 -6.46 7.88 13.93
C LEU A 141 -6.13 8.99 12.93
N ILE A 142 -4.94 8.93 12.34
CA ILE A 142 -4.52 9.83 11.27
C ILE A 142 -4.44 9.04 9.97
N GLY A 143 -5.14 9.50 8.92
CA GLY A 143 -5.08 8.94 7.58
C GLY A 143 -4.05 9.66 6.72
N LEU A 144 -3.20 8.91 6.04
CA LEU A 144 -2.34 9.41 4.98
C LEU A 144 -3.00 9.14 3.62
N PRO A 145 -3.04 10.14 2.72
CA PRO A 145 -3.71 10.00 1.43
C PRO A 145 -3.06 8.92 0.57
N SER A 146 -3.88 8.23 -0.22
CA SER A 146 -3.42 7.39 -1.32
C SER A 146 -3.22 8.20 -2.58
N ALA A 147 -2.33 7.75 -3.47
CA ALA A 147 -2.14 8.34 -4.79
C ALA A 147 -3.25 7.93 -5.80
N GLY A 148 -4.17 7.08 -5.39
CA GLY A 148 -5.24 6.51 -6.21
C GLY A 148 -5.61 5.11 -5.74
N VAL A 149 -5.92 4.25 -6.69
CA VAL A 149 -6.38 2.86 -6.40
C VAL A 149 -5.28 2.00 -5.75
N HIS A 150 -4.00 2.38 -5.92
CA HIS A 150 -2.83 1.61 -5.54
C HIS A 150 -2.73 0.28 -6.33
N SER A 151 -2.68 -0.88 -5.65
CA SER A 151 -2.55 -2.18 -6.29
C SER A 151 -3.69 -3.15 -5.95
N ASN A 152 -4.79 -2.66 -5.38
CA ASN A 152 -5.92 -3.49 -4.97
C ASN A 152 -7.21 -3.15 -5.71
N GLY A 153 -8.09 -4.14 -5.88
CA GLY A 153 -9.40 -3.94 -6.51
C GLY A 153 -9.37 -3.88 -8.04
N PHE A 154 -8.25 -4.15 -8.70
CA PHE A 154 -8.11 -3.99 -10.16
C PHE A 154 -8.95 -4.97 -10.99
N SER A 155 -9.39 -6.09 -10.46
CA SER A 155 -10.38 -6.93 -11.14
C SER A 155 -11.71 -6.18 -11.32
N LEU A 156 -12.16 -5.46 -10.30
CA LEU A 156 -13.36 -4.62 -10.37
C LEU A 156 -13.12 -3.40 -11.29
N VAL A 157 -11.98 -2.72 -11.16
CA VAL A 157 -11.61 -1.58 -12.03
C VAL A 157 -11.68 -1.98 -13.50
N ARG A 158 -11.03 -3.08 -13.90
CA ARG A 158 -11.03 -3.57 -15.28
C ARG A 158 -12.44 -3.90 -15.78
N ASN A 159 -13.26 -4.48 -14.93
CA ASN A 159 -14.67 -4.79 -15.26
C ASN A 159 -15.48 -3.51 -15.52
N ILE A 160 -15.29 -2.48 -14.67
CA ILE A 160 -15.94 -1.17 -14.83
C ILE A 160 -15.48 -0.50 -16.13
N VAL A 161 -14.17 -0.48 -16.40
CA VAL A 161 -13.63 0.09 -17.65
C VAL A 161 -14.18 -0.64 -18.87
N THR A 162 -14.19 -1.97 -18.88
CA THR A 162 -14.77 -2.75 -19.98
C THR A 162 -16.24 -2.38 -20.22
N ARG A 163 -17.02 -2.26 -19.17
CA ARG A 163 -18.45 -1.89 -19.25
C ARG A 163 -18.68 -0.45 -19.68
N SER A 164 -17.76 0.47 -19.37
CA SER A 164 -17.84 1.87 -19.79
C SER A 164 -17.57 2.05 -21.30
N GLY A 165 -16.95 1.07 -21.94
CA GLY A 165 -16.55 1.14 -23.35
C GLY A 165 -15.32 2.03 -23.60
N LEU A 166 -14.65 2.54 -22.56
CA LEU A 166 -13.45 3.35 -22.71
C LEU A 166 -12.22 2.47 -22.98
N ALA A 167 -11.36 2.91 -23.89
CA ALA A 167 -10.04 2.33 -24.12
C ALA A 167 -9.01 2.91 -23.13
N TRP A 168 -7.87 2.22 -22.94
CA TRP A 168 -6.83 2.66 -22.01
C TRP A 168 -6.16 3.97 -22.44
N ASP A 169 -6.12 4.27 -23.73
CA ASP A 169 -5.59 5.50 -24.32
C ASP A 169 -6.63 6.64 -24.43
N ALA A 170 -7.89 6.39 -24.03
CA ALA A 170 -8.90 7.43 -23.99
C ALA A 170 -8.55 8.50 -22.94
N PRO A 171 -8.98 9.77 -23.13
CA PRO A 171 -8.85 10.81 -22.12
C PRO A 171 -9.45 10.36 -20.79
N CYS A 172 -8.74 10.60 -19.70
CA CYS A 172 -9.18 10.20 -18.37
C CYS A 172 -10.40 11.02 -17.92
N PRO A 173 -11.52 10.37 -17.50
CA PRO A 173 -12.74 11.09 -17.12
C PRO A 173 -12.67 11.77 -15.74
N PHE A 174 -11.63 11.52 -14.95
CA PHE A 174 -11.47 12.03 -13.58
C PHE A 174 -10.16 12.78 -13.34
N THR A 175 -9.29 12.92 -14.35
CA THR A 175 -8.03 13.65 -14.26
C THR A 175 -7.69 14.25 -15.63
N ASP A 176 -7.45 15.55 -15.68
CA ASP A 176 -7.09 16.24 -16.93
C ASP A 176 -5.64 15.91 -17.34
N GLY A 177 -5.40 15.88 -18.64
CA GLY A 177 -4.07 15.78 -19.24
C GLY A 177 -3.44 14.39 -19.21
N GLN A 178 -4.16 13.36 -18.77
CA GLN A 178 -3.72 11.98 -18.77
C GLN A 178 -4.69 11.09 -19.56
N THR A 179 -4.21 9.94 -20.01
CA THR A 179 -5.08 8.85 -20.48
C THR A 179 -5.64 8.08 -19.28
N LEU A 180 -6.71 7.32 -19.51
CA LEU A 180 -7.32 6.46 -18.49
C LEU A 180 -6.30 5.44 -17.94
N GLY A 181 -5.50 4.85 -18.81
CA GLY A 181 -4.44 3.92 -18.45
C GLY A 181 -3.39 4.59 -17.56
N GLU A 182 -2.86 5.75 -17.95
CA GLU A 182 -1.86 6.49 -17.14
C GLU A 182 -2.38 6.82 -15.75
N ALA A 183 -3.60 7.34 -15.63
CA ALA A 183 -4.20 7.69 -14.36
C ALA A 183 -4.39 6.46 -13.44
N LEU A 184 -4.87 5.33 -13.99
CA LEU A 184 -5.06 4.09 -13.24
C LEU A 184 -3.74 3.38 -12.91
N MET A 185 -2.68 3.63 -13.69
CA MET A 185 -1.34 3.09 -13.44
C MET A 185 -0.49 3.93 -12.48
N THR A 186 -1.06 5.01 -11.88
CA THR A 186 -0.39 5.74 -10.78
C THR A 186 0.08 4.75 -9.72
N PRO A 187 1.38 4.76 -9.33
CA PRO A 187 1.93 3.76 -8.44
C PRO A 187 1.43 3.92 -7.00
N THR A 188 1.47 2.83 -6.27
CA THR A 188 1.23 2.78 -4.82
C THR A 188 2.20 3.69 -4.09
N THR A 189 1.68 4.49 -3.16
CA THR A 189 2.49 5.39 -2.34
C THR A 189 3.42 4.60 -1.40
N LEU A 190 4.68 4.99 -1.34
CA LEU A 190 5.66 4.49 -0.37
C LEU A 190 5.53 5.33 0.92
N TYR A 191 5.11 4.70 2.02
CA TYR A 191 4.90 5.37 3.32
C TYR A 191 6.06 5.19 4.30
N VAL A 192 7.17 4.59 3.84
CA VAL A 192 8.30 4.19 4.69
C VAL A 192 8.83 5.34 5.53
N HIS A 193 9.14 6.46 4.88
CA HIS A 193 9.76 7.60 5.57
C HIS A 193 8.83 8.25 6.58
N GLN A 194 7.54 8.38 6.27
CA GLN A 194 6.53 8.99 7.15
C GLN A 194 6.30 8.14 8.40
N VAL A 195 6.13 6.83 8.20
CA VAL A 195 5.86 5.89 9.30
C VAL A 195 7.07 5.76 10.22
N LEU A 196 8.26 5.53 9.67
CA LEU A 196 9.48 5.37 10.46
C LEU A 196 9.88 6.66 11.17
N ASP A 197 9.67 7.83 10.57
CA ASP A 197 9.97 9.10 11.19
C ASP A 197 9.13 9.34 12.46
N LEU A 198 7.81 9.08 12.39
CA LEU A 198 6.94 9.16 13.56
C LEU A 198 7.26 8.08 14.60
N HIS A 199 7.59 6.88 14.14
CA HIS A 199 7.97 5.77 15.00
C HIS A 199 9.23 6.08 15.80
N HIS A 200 10.30 6.54 15.15
CA HIS A 200 11.56 6.92 15.81
C HIS A 200 11.40 8.14 16.72
N ALA A 201 10.43 9.00 16.46
CA ALA A 201 10.08 10.12 17.33
C ALA A 201 9.25 9.70 18.56
N GLY A 202 8.83 8.43 18.66
CA GLY A 202 7.97 7.94 19.74
C GLY A 202 6.52 8.43 19.68
N LEU A 203 6.10 8.95 18.52
CA LEU A 203 4.76 9.49 18.29
C LEU A 203 3.77 8.45 17.78
N LEU A 204 4.26 7.32 17.23
CA LEU A 204 3.44 6.27 16.63
C LEU A 204 3.25 5.10 17.59
N VAL A 205 2.01 4.66 17.80
CA VAL A 205 1.70 3.46 18.59
C VAL A 205 1.17 2.29 17.76
N GLY A 206 0.79 2.55 16.52
CA GLY A 206 0.39 1.52 15.56
C GLY A 206 0.19 2.10 14.17
N ALA A 207 0.21 1.26 13.15
CA ALA A 207 -0.08 1.64 11.78
C ALA A 207 -0.76 0.49 11.03
N ALA A 208 -1.58 0.82 10.03
CA ALA A 208 -2.23 -0.15 9.15
C ALA A 208 -2.10 0.28 7.69
N HIS A 209 -1.54 -0.58 6.86
CA HIS A 209 -1.51 -0.42 5.41
C HIS A 209 -2.88 -0.80 4.84
N ILE A 210 -3.51 0.10 4.08
CA ILE A 210 -4.86 -0.12 3.57
C ILE A 210 -4.80 -0.71 2.17
N THR A 211 -4.99 -2.00 2.10
CA THR A 211 -4.92 -2.84 0.90
C THR A 211 -6.29 -3.47 0.59
N GLY A 212 -6.32 -4.66 0.01
CA GLY A 212 -7.57 -5.41 -0.21
C GLY A 212 -8.34 -5.62 1.10
N GLY A 213 -9.63 -5.41 1.07
CA GLY A 213 -10.48 -5.34 2.26
C GLY A 213 -10.74 -3.90 2.76
N GLY A 214 -10.03 -2.90 2.22
CA GLY A 214 -10.18 -1.49 2.58
C GLY A 214 -9.96 -1.18 4.05
N LEU A 215 -10.46 -0.05 4.53
CA LEU A 215 -10.39 0.34 5.95
C LEU A 215 -11.00 -0.74 6.87
N PRO A 216 -12.20 -1.30 6.58
CA PRO A 216 -12.83 -2.29 7.45
C PRO A 216 -12.03 -3.60 7.59
N GLY A 217 -11.33 -4.02 6.54
CA GLY A 217 -10.58 -5.27 6.54
C GLY A 217 -9.18 -5.17 7.12
N ASN A 218 -8.57 -3.97 7.12
CA ASN A 218 -7.16 -3.80 7.49
C ASN A 218 -6.97 -3.15 8.88
N LEU A 219 -7.68 -2.07 9.19
CA LEU A 219 -7.48 -1.37 10.46
C LEU A 219 -7.71 -2.25 11.70
N PRO A 220 -8.76 -3.09 11.78
CA PRO A 220 -8.96 -3.95 12.96
C PRO A 220 -7.84 -4.95 13.22
N ARG A 221 -7.01 -5.29 12.21
CA ARG A 221 -5.90 -6.27 12.36
C ARG A 221 -4.81 -5.82 13.32
N VAL A 222 -4.65 -4.51 13.50
CA VAL A 222 -3.62 -3.92 14.37
C VAL A 222 -4.17 -3.48 15.71
N LEU A 223 -5.48 -3.50 15.89
CA LEU A 223 -6.14 -3.05 17.12
C LEU A 223 -6.25 -4.19 18.16
N PRO A 224 -6.09 -3.88 19.45
CA PRO A 224 -6.29 -4.86 20.50
C PRO A 224 -7.77 -5.27 20.61
N LYS A 225 -8.01 -6.48 21.11
CA LYS A 225 -9.37 -6.94 21.45
C LYS A 225 -10.05 -5.94 22.38
N GLY A 226 -11.37 -5.89 22.29
CA GLY A 226 -12.18 -5.00 23.13
C GLY A 226 -12.09 -3.53 22.73
N THR A 227 -11.56 -3.21 21.54
CA THR A 227 -11.54 -1.84 21.01
C THR A 227 -12.35 -1.71 19.73
N ARG A 228 -12.69 -0.48 19.40
CA ARG A 228 -13.42 -0.12 18.17
C ARG A 228 -12.80 1.13 17.56
N ALA A 229 -12.43 1.07 16.29
CA ALA A 229 -12.13 2.26 15.51
C ALA A 229 -13.43 2.97 15.12
N VAL A 230 -13.50 4.27 15.37
CA VAL A 230 -14.63 5.13 14.97
C VAL A 230 -14.09 6.12 13.95
N ILE A 231 -14.59 6.05 12.71
CA ILE A 231 -14.09 6.77 11.54
C ILE A 231 -15.12 7.82 11.12
N ASP A 232 -14.67 9.06 10.95
CA ASP A 232 -15.40 10.10 10.24
C ASP A 232 -15.01 10.06 8.76
N GLY A 233 -15.84 9.47 7.92
CA GLY A 233 -15.61 9.37 6.48
C GLY A 233 -15.71 10.70 5.73
N SER A 234 -16.17 11.78 6.37
CA SER A 234 -16.16 13.14 5.81
C SER A 234 -14.86 13.90 6.07
N ALA A 235 -13.93 13.32 6.88
CA ALA A 235 -12.72 14.00 7.31
C ALA A 235 -11.65 14.17 6.21
N TRP A 236 -11.81 13.50 5.07
CA TRP A 236 -10.89 13.64 3.94
C TRP A 236 -11.64 13.73 2.60
N PRO A 237 -11.10 14.43 1.60
CA PRO A 237 -11.70 14.46 0.26
C PRO A 237 -11.54 13.10 -0.42
N ILE A 238 -12.63 12.57 -0.96
CA ILE A 238 -12.58 11.35 -1.76
C ILE A 238 -11.96 11.66 -3.13
N PRO A 239 -10.85 11.01 -3.52
CA PRO A 239 -10.24 11.22 -4.83
C PRO A 239 -11.23 10.94 -5.98
N PRO A 240 -11.20 11.74 -7.07
CA PRO A 240 -12.15 11.64 -8.17
C PRO A 240 -12.23 10.26 -8.83
N VAL A 241 -11.14 9.49 -8.82
CA VAL A 241 -11.12 8.12 -9.33
C VAL A 241 -12.14 7.21 -8.63
N PHE A 242 -12.30 7.33 -7.30
CA PHE A 242 -13.26 6.51 -6.56
C PHE A 242 -14.71 6.93 -6.81
N GLN A 243 -14.96 8.23 -6.96
CA GLN A 243 -16.27 8.74 -7.33
C GLN A 243 -16.67 8.25 -8.74
N TRP A 244 -15.71 8.26 -9.68
CA TRP A 244 -15.92 7.74 -11.03
C TRP A 244 -16.18 6.23 -11.03
N LEU A 245 -15.39 5.46 -10.26
CA LEU A 245 -15.58 4.01 -10.15
C LEU A 245 -16.95 3.67 -9.54
N ALA A 246 -17.35 4.37 -8.47
CA ALA A 246 -18.65 4.16 -7.82
C ALA A 246 -19.81 4.46 -8.79
N SER A 247 -19.78 5.62 -9.46
CA SER A 247 -20.85 6.06 -10.36
C SER A 247 -20.93 5.22 -11.63
N THR A 248 -19.78 4.99 -12.32
CA THR A 248 -19.74 4.26 -13.60
C THR A 248 -19.99 2.76 -13.39
N GLY A 249 -19.46 2.20 -12.30
CA GLY A 249 -19.64 0.80 -11.94
C GLY A 249 -20.99 0.50 -11.27
N ASN A 250 -21.73 1.52 -10.85
CA ASN A 250 -22.89 1.40 -9.97
C ASN A 250 -22.56 0.56 -8.72
N VAL A 251 -21.41 0.88 -8.10
CA VAL A 251 -20.88 0.17 -6.93
C VAL A 251 -21.36 0.90 -5.67
N THR A 252 -21.93 0.16 -4.71
CA THR A 252 -22.39 0.73 -3.45
C THR A 252 -21.23 1.24 -2.59
N THR A 253 -21.48 2.19 -1.71
CA THR A 253 -20.49 2.72 -0.76
C THR A 253 -19.85 1.61 0.08
N GLU A 254 -20.65 0.67 0.56
CA GLU A 254 -20.17 -0.48 1.34
C GLU A 254 -19.15 -1.33 0.54
N GLU A 255 -19.46 -1.64 -0.72
CA GLU A 255 -18.56 -2.41 -1.58
C GLU A 255 -17.31 -1.60 -1.95
N MET A 256 -17.43 -0.30 -2.20
CA MET A 256 -16.27 0.59 -2.40
C MET A 256 -15.33 0.55 -1.20
N LEU A 257 -15.86 0.65 0.02
CA LEU A 257 -15.08 0.59 1.26
C LEU A 257 -14.46 -0.78 1.53
N ARG A 258 -15.08 -1.85 1.02
CA ARG A 258 -14.58 -3.23 1.14
C ARG A 258 -13.48 -3.55 0.14
N VAL A 259 -13.53 -2.95 -1.06
CA VAL A 259 -12.60 -3.27 -2.15
C VAL A 259 -11.43 -2.31 -2.21
N PHE A 260 -11.66 -1.03 -1.94
CA PHE A 260 -10.72 0.06 -2.18
C PHE A 260 -10.29 0.78 -0.90
N ASN A 261 -9.16 1.49 -0.99
CA ASN A 261 -8.66 2.37 0.05
C ASN A 261 -9.48 3.68 0.19
N CYS A 262 -10.30 4.03 -0.79
CA CYS A 262 -11.15 5.22 -0.85
C CYS A 262 -10.43 6.53 -0.47
N GLY A 263 -9.14 6.64 -0.80
CA GLY A 263 -8.34 7.85 -0.59
C GLY A 263 -7.40 7.80 0.61
N ILE A 264 -7.48 6.77 1.47
CA ILE A 264 -6.57 6.58 2.61
C ILE A 264 -5.76 5.31 2.39
N GLY A 265 -4.46 5.46 2.13
CA GLY A 265 -3.58 4.31 1.89
C GLY A 265 -2.84 3.80 3.14
N MET A 266 -2.71 4.64 4.17
CA MET A 266 -2.09 4.28 5.45
C MET A 266 -2.86 4.94 6.59
N VAL A 267 -3.12 4.20 7.66
CA VAL A 267 -3.68 4.74 8.91
C VAL A 267 -2.63 4.64 10.01
N LEU A 268 -2.42 5.73 10.71
CA LEU A 268 -1.51 5.85 11.86
C LEU A 268 -2.33 5.97 13.13
N VAL A 269 -1.93 5.25 14.18
CA VAL A 269 -2.51 5.37 15.52
C VAL A 269 -1.52 6.15 16.38
N VAL A 270 -1.95 7.29 16.91
CA VAL A 270 -1.10 8.22 17.66
C VAL A 270 -1.78 8.72 18.94
N ARG A 271 -1.00 9.07 19.97
CA ARG A 271 -1.52 9.68 21.20
C ARG A 271 -1.55 11.20 21.13
N ASP A 272 -0.48 11.79 20.62
CA ASP A 272 -0.37 13.23 20.39
C ASP A 272 -0.55 13.52 18.90
N SER A 273 -1.80 13.73 18.50
CA SER A 273 -2.13 14.03 17.11
C SER A 273 -1.58 15.38 16.64
N ALA A 274 -1.45 16.36 17.54
CA ALA A 274 -0.92 17.66 17.18
C ALA A 274 0.57 17.59 16.84
N ALA A 275 1.38 16.90 17.67
CA ALA A 275 2.80 16.67 17.40
C ALA A 275 3.01 15.82 16.14
N ALA A 276 2.20 14.77 15.94
CA ALA A 276 2.29 13.91 14.77
C ALA A 276 1.97 14.67 13.46
N LEU A 277 0.91 15.46 13.45
CA LEU A 277 0.53 16.28 12.30
C LEU A 277 1.59 17.35 11.99
N ALA A 278 2.14 18.03 13.02
CA ALA A 278 3.20 19.01 12.83
C ALA A 278 4.42 18.38 12.16
N ARG A 279 4.83 17.20 12.63
CA ARG A 279 5.99 16.49 12.07
C ARG A 279 5.75 15.98 10.63
N LEU A 280 4.56 15.51 10.30
CA LEU A 280 4.18 15.17 8.94
C LEU A 280 4.19 16.41 8.02
N ALA A 281 3.67 17.55 8.51
CA ALA A 281 3.64 18.80 7.77
C ALA A 281 5.05 19.35 7.47
N GLU A 282 6.01 19.22 8.41
CA GLU A 282 7.43 19.57 8.19
C GLU A 282 8.05 18.84 7.00
N ARG A 283 7.55 17.65 6.68
CA ARG A 283 7.96 16.84 5.52
C ARG A 283 7.10 17.09 4.27
N GLY A 284 6.16 18.04 4.33
CA GLY A 284 5.22 18.29 3.24
C GLY A 284 4.18 17.18 3.06
N GLN A 285 4.02 16.30 4.04
CA GLN A 285 3.05 15.21 3.98
C GLN A 285 1.68 15.70 4.42
N GLN A 286 0.69 15.63 3.52
CA GLN A 286 -0.70 15.83 3.87
C GLN A 286 -1.20 14.67 4.74
N ALA A 287 -1.99 14.99 5.77
CA ALA A 287 -2.57 14.02 6.68
C ALA A 287 -3.89 14.54 7.23
N PHE A 288 -4.78 13.63 7.60
CA PHE A 288 -6.13 13.94 8.09
C PHE A 288 -6.36 13.22 9.42
N VAL A 289 -6.94 13.90 10.41
CA VAL A 289 -7.52 13.21 11.57
C VAL A 289 -8.83 12.59 11.10
N ILE A 290 -8.84 11.26 10.99
CA ILE A 290 -9.96 10.51 10.42
C ILE A 290 -10.83 9.82 11.47
N GLY A 291 -10.47 9.89 12.75
CA GLY A 291 -11.22 9.25 13.81
C GLY A 291 -10.43 9.00 15.08
N SER A 292 -10.92 8.08 15.88
CA SER A 292 -10.30 7.71 17.16
C SER A 292 -10.58 6.26 17.53
N ILE A 293 -9.86 5.76 18.51
CA ILE A 293 -10.10 4.45 19.13
C ILE A 293 -11.08 4.63 20.30
N ALA A 294 -12.15 3.87 20.29
CA ALA A 294 -13.13 3.79 21.37
C ALA A 294 -13.07 2.43 22.07
N GLN A 295 -13.68 2.35 23.25
CA GLN A 295 -13.93 1.08 23.92
C GLN A 295 -14.93 0.25 23.09
N GLY A 296 -14.63 -1.03 22.88
CA GLY A 296 -15.56 -1.96 22.26
C GLY A 296 -16.65 -2.43 23.23
N GLU A 297 -17.64 -3.13 22.70
CA GLU A 297 -18.80 -3.59 23.49
C GLU A 297 -18.42 -4.61 24.58
N THR A 298 -17.46 -5.48 24.27
CA THR A 298 -16.97 -6.48 25.22
C THR A 298 -15.43 -6.54 25.19
N PRO A 299 -14.75 -6.74 26.35
CA PRO A 299 -13.29 -6.68 26.43
C PRO A 299 -12.55 -7.71 25.59
N ASP A 300 -13.14 -8.90 25.37
CA ASP A 300 -12.49 -10.01 24.67
C ASP A 300 -12.93 -10.16 23.19
N ALA A 301 -13.88 -9.34 22.74
CA ALA A 301 -14.34 -9.39 21.36
C ALA A 301 -13.23 -8.95 20.38
N PRO A 302 -13.20 -9.48 19.17
CA PRO A 302 -12.34 -8.94 18.12
C PRO A 302 -12.56 -7.44 17.96
N ALA A 303 -11.49 -6.72 17.62
CA ALA A 303 -11.61 -5.30 17.31
C ALA A 303 -12.54 -5.06 16.10
N THR A 304 -13.28 -3.97 16.15
CA THR A 304 -14.24 -3.60 15.10
C THR A 304 -13.95 -2.22 14.55
N LEU A 305 -14.63 -1.87 13.44
CA LEU A 305 -14.61 -0.54 12.85
C LEU A 305 -16.06 -0.11 12.59
N ALA A 306 -16.34 1.15 12.84
CA ALA A 306 -17.58 1.79 12.46
C ALA A 306 -17.32 3.15 11.84
N PHE A 307 -18.21 3.60 10.99
CA PHE A 307 -18.23 4.93 10.42
C PHE A 307 -19.29 5.76 11.14
N ASP A 308 -18.91 6.94 11.66
CA ASP A 308 -19.87 7.93 12.16
C ASP A 308 -20.53 8.67 10.98
N SER A 309 -19.76 8.91 9.92
CA SER A 309 -20.26 9.38 8.63
C SER A 309 -19.60 8.55 7.52
N LEU A 310 -20.35 8.28 6.45
CA LEU A 310 -19.78 7.59 5.29
C LEU A 310 -19.01 8.58 4.41
N PRO A 311 -17.94 8.13 3.73
CA PRO A 311 -17.30 8.92 2.70
C PRO A 311 -18.32 9.36 1.63
N GLY A 312 -18.12 10.52 1.02
CA GLY A 312 -18.96 11.06 -0.04
C GLY A 312 -18.90 10.27 -1.36
N LEU A 313 -19.02 8.96 -1.24
CA LEU A 313 -19.28 8.03 -2.32
C LEU A 313 -20.79 7.90 -2.45
N ARG A 314 -21.27 7.69 -3.66
CA ARG A 314 -22.71 7.65 -3.95
C ARG A 314 -23.40 6.53 -3.15
N ASP A 315 -24.52 6.87 -2.51
CA ASP A 315 -25.47 5.89 -1.95
C ASP A 315 -26.21 5.15 -3.07
#